data_277ace427521323854947ae129cd99ee
#
_entry.id   277ace427521323854947ae129cd99ee
#
_cell.length_a   1.000
_cell.length_b   1.000
_cell.length_c   1.000
_cell.angle_alpha   90.00
_cell.angle_beta   90.00
_cell.angle_gamma   90.00
#
_symmetry.space_group_name_H-M   'P 1'
#
loop_
_entity.id
_entity.type
_entity.pdbx_description
1 polymer ?
#
loop_
_entity_poly.entity_id
_entity_poly.type
_entity_poly.pdbx_seq_one_letter_code
_entity_poly.pdbx_strand_id
1 'polypeptide(L)'
;MIGGENYMEVIRNSEFGGERPLFESHNLRLENVIIRAGESAIKECSNIEAVDCRFEGNYPFWQVHGFKIERCYFDVGGRSALWYSDHLQMRDTVIDAPKMFREMSEIDIENVTMNDADEVFWRCNGIRIKNLKLHGGTYPFMFSRDIYVDGLESDSKYVFQYVKNVEIHNARITTKDAFWEVENVTIYDSELNGEYLGWHSRNLRLVNCHITGEQPLCYAHDLILVKLYVRTGLRPCL
;
A
#
# COMPACT_ATOMS: atom_id res chain seq x y z
N MET A 1 0.88 40.94 10.97
CA MET A 1 0.07 39.76 10.64
C MET A 1 0.49 38.69 11.62
N ILE A 2 -0.33 38.41 12.61
CA ILE A 2 -0.09 37.42 13.66
C ILE A 2 -0.43 36.09 13.00
N GLY A 3 0.58 35.21 12.83
CA GLY A 3 0.35 33.85 12.36
C GLY A 3 -0.56 33.14 13.36
N GLY A 4 -1.77 32.82 12.92
CA GLY A 4 -2.67 31.99 13.71
C GLY A 4 -2.01 30.63 13.87
N GLU A 5 -1.72 30.24 15.10
CA GLU A 5 -1.44 28.83 15.42
C GLU A 5 -2.64 28.04 14.90
N ASN A 6 -2.40 27.09 13.97
CA ASN A 6 -3.42 26.16 13.52
C ASN A 6 -3.82 25.29 14.70
N TYR A 7 -4.79 25.74 15.49
CA TYR A 7 -5.33 24.99 16.60
C TYR A 7 -6.06 23.77 16.05
N MET A 8 -5.63 22.59 16.49
CA MET A 8 -6.26 21.34 16.11
C MET A 8 -7.32 21.00 17.16
N GLU A 9 -8.56 20.83 16.71
CA GLU A 9 -9.63 20.34 17.58
C GLU A 9 -9.35 18.89 17.95
N VAL A 10 -9.62 18.48 19.19
CA VAL A 10 -9.35 17.13 19.67
C VAL A 10 -10.64 16.47 20.18
N ILE A 11 -11.02 15.36 19.56
CA ILE A 11 -12.12 14.50 19.98
C ILE A 11 -11.54 13.22 20.61
N ARG A 12 -11.96 12.87 21.82
CA ARG A 12 -11.44 11.72 22.56
C ARG A 12 -12.54 10.80 23.04
N ASN A 13 -12.22 9.49 23.08
CA ASN A 13 -13.06 8.47 23.73
C ASN A 13 -14.53 8.55 23.28
N SER A 14 -14.75 8.67 21.99
CA SER A 14 -16.05 8.91 21.38
C SER A 14 -16.39 7.88 20.33
N GLU A 15 -17.67 7.73 20.05
CA GLU A 15 -18.16 6.86 18.97
C GLU A 15 -19.00 7.67 18.00
N PHE A 16 -18.82 7.38 16.71
CA PHE A 16 -19.61 7.96 15.62
C PHE A 16 -20.11 6.83 14.72
N GLY A 17 -21.27 7.01 14.13
CA GLY A 17 -21.84 6.06 13.17
C GLY A 17 -22.81 6.74 12.23
N GLY A 18 -23.31 5.97 11.27
CA GLY A 18 -24.21 6.50 10.24
C GLY A 18 -23.46 7.14 9.07
N GLU A 19 -24.13 8.02 8.35
CA GLU A 19 -23.60 8.65 7.15
C GLU A 19 -22.86 9.95 7.49
N ARG A 20 -21.59 10.05 7.11
CA ARG A 20 -20.77 11.27 7.11
C ARG A 20 -20.68 12.03 8.44
N PRO A 21 -20.46 11.39 9.60
CA PRO A 21 -20.52 12.10 10.90
C PRO A 21 -19.44 13.17 11.10
N LEU A 22 -18.31 13.09 10.37
CA LEU A 22 -17.20 14.04 10.44
C LEU A 22 -16.89 14.67 9.07
N PHE A 23 -17.91 14.83 8.23
CA PHE A 23 -17.79 15.38 6.89
C PHE A 23 -17.28 16.82 6.91
N GLU A 24 -16.42 17.19 5.95
CA GLU A 24 -15.83 18.55 5.82
C GLU A 24 -15.09 19.04 7.10
N SER A 25 -14.55 18.13 7.91
CA SER A 25 -13.76 18.50 9.07
C SER A 25 -12.35 18.93 8.68
N HIS A 26 -11.82 19.93 9.38
CA HIS A 26 -10.48 20.44 9.16
C HIS A 26 -9.74 20.64 10.49
N ASN A 27 -8.42 20.39 10.52
CA ASN A 27 -7.60 20.52 11.74
C ASN A 27 -8.17 19.72 12.92
N LEU A 28 -8.48 18.44 12.69
CA LEU A 28 -9.13 17.57 13.66
C LEU A 28 -8.22 16.41 14.05
N ARG A 29 -8.09 16.19 15.35
CA ARG A 29 -7.41 15.02 15.92
C ARG A 29 -8.41 14.14 16.66
N LEU A 30 -8.44 12.86 16.27
CA LEU A 30 -9.22 11.81 16.86
C LEU A 30 -8.32 10.93 17.74
N GLU A 31 -8.63 10.74 19.01
CA GLU A 31 -7.89 9.88 19.93
C GLU A 31 -8.82 8.86 20.59
N ASN A 32 -8.55 7.57 20.41
CA ASN A 32 -9.38 6.48 20.94
C ASN A 32 -10.85 6.63 20.51
N VAL A 33 -11.07 6.83 19.20
CA VAL A 33 -12.40 7.01 18.60
C VAL A 33 -12.78 5.77 17.80
N ILE A 34 -14.04 5.35 17.91
CA ILE A 34 -14.60 4.27 17.13
C ILE A 34 -15.57 4.84 16.08
N ILE A 35 -15.25 4.61 14.82
CA ILE A 35 -16.16 4.88 13.71
C ILE A 35 -16.93 3.60 13.43
N ARG A 36 -18.16 3.54 13.91
CA ARG A 36 -19.08 2.42 13.76
C ARG A 36 -19.53 2.26 12.30
N ALA A 37 -20.25 1.17 12.04
CA ALA A 37 -20.85 0.91 10.73
C ALA A 37 -21.61 2.12 10.19
N GLY A 38 -21.37 2.44 8.93
CA GLY A 38 -21.91 3.60 8.23
C GLY A 38 -21.07 3.89 6.99
N GLU A 39 -21.19 5.09 6.45
CA GLU A 39 -20.51 5.47 5.22
C GLU A 39 -19.79 6.82 5.31
N SER A 40 -18.58 6.88 4.72
CA SER A 40 -17.87 8.13 4.42
C SER A 40 -17.66 9.03 5.64
N ALA A 41 -17.32 8.46 6.79
CA ALA A 41 -17.27 9.18 8.05
C ALA A 41 -16.31 10.37 8.02
N ILE A 42 -15.16 10.24 7.38
CA ILE A 42 -14.14 11.27 7.21
C ILE A 42 -14.00 11.50 5.71
N LYS A 43 -14.84 12.35 5.17
CA LYS A 43 -14.86 12.66 3.75
C LYS A 43 -14.72 14.16 3.50
N GLU A 44 -13.96 14.55 2.45
CA GLU A 44 -13.68 15.93 2.09
C GLU A 44 -13.05 16.74 3.23
N CYS A 45 -12.12 16.11 3.94
CA CYS A 45 -11.46 16.65 5.11
C CYS A 45 -10.01 17.08 4.81
N SER A 46 -9.43 17.88 5.70
CA SER A 46 -8.01 18.21 5.62
C SER A 46 -7.35 18.36 6.99
N ASN A 47 -6.05 18.05 7.05
CA ASN A 47 -5.25 18.08 8.27
C ASN A 47 -5.91 17.28 9.40
N ILE A 48 -6.02 15.97 9.19
CA ILE A 48 -6.64 15.02 10.12
C ILE A 48 -5.58 14.15 10.78
N GLU A 49 -5.68 13.95 12.07
CA GLU A 49 -4.89 12.96 12.79
C GLU A 49 -5.82 11.94 13.45
N ALA A 50 -5.56 10.64 13.28
CA ALA A 50 -6.28 9.56 13.93
C ALA A 50 -5.28 8.69 14.69
N VAL A 51 -5.45 8.58 15.99
CA VAL A 51 -4.54 7.84 16.88
C VAL A 51 -5.36 6.89 17.76
N ASP A 52 -4.94 5.62 17.81
CA ASP A 52 -5.62 4.58 18.58
C ASP A 52 -7.11 4.43 18.21
N CYS A 53 -7.46 4.62 16.93
CA CYS A 53 -8.83 4.62 16.44
C CYS A 53 -9.21 3.30 15.74
N ARG A 54 -10.52 3.02 15.67
CA ARG A 54 -11.08 1.87 14.96
C ARG A 54 -12.12 2.30 13.92
N PHE A 55 -12.00 1.76 12.72
CA PHE A 55 -12.87 2.07 11.57
C PHE A 55 -13.64 0.83 11.13
N GLU A 56 -14.97 0.82 11.31
CA GLU A 56 -15.87 -0.28 11.01
C GLU A 56 -16.80 0.01 9.80
N GLY A 57 -16.95 1.27 9.41
CA GLY A 57 -17.82 1.71 8.31
C GLY A 57 -17.10 1.85 6.97
N ASN A 58 -17.84 1.83 5.88
CA ASN A 58 -17.34 1.94 4.51
C ASN A 58 -16.78 3.32 4.17
N TYR A 59 -15.81 3.36 3.27
CA TYR A 59 -15.26 4.59 2.67
C TYR A 59 -14.71 5.63 3.67
N PRO A 60 -14.05 5.24 4.78
CA PRO A 60 -13.37 6.23 5.61
C PRO A 60 -12.21 6.87 4.85
N PHE A 61 -11.92 8.13 5.13
CA PHE A 61 -10.85 8.90 4.47
C PHE A 61 -10.99 8.98 2.94
N TRP A 62 -12.14 9.44 2.47
CA TRP A 62 -12.40 9.70 1.07
C TRP A 62 -12.18 11.17 0.73
N GLN A 63 -11.29 11.49 -0.22
CA GLN A 63 -10.91 12.87 -0.54
C GLN A 63 -10.40 13.64 0.69
N VAL A 64 -9.36 13.11 1.34
CA VAL A 64 -8.73 13.73 2.51
C VAL A 64 -7.33 14.21 2.15
N HIS A 65 -7.00 15.44 2.53
CA HIS A 65 -5.74 16.09 2.19
C HIS A 65 -4.89 16.35 3.44
N GLY A 66 -3.70 15.76 3.50
CA GLY A 66 -2.78 15.89 4.63
C GLY A 66 -3.32 15.23 5.89
N PHE A 67 -2.95 13.98 6.15
CA PHE A 67 -3.47 13.29 7.31
C PHE A 67 -2.50 12.24 7.87
N LYS A 68 -2.67 11.93 9.15
CA LYS A 68 -1.88 10.94 9.87
C LYS A 68 -2.78 9.90 10.51
N ILE A 69 -2.35 8.63 10.42
CA ILE A 69 -3.02 7.48 11.03
C ILE A 69 -1.98 6.70 11.82
N GLU A 70 -2.18 6.52 13.11
CA GLU A 70 -1.22 5.87 13.99
C GLU A 70 -1.90 4.91 14.96
N ARG A 71 -1.39 3.68 15.06
CA ARG A 71 -1.92 2.62 15.93
C ARG A 71 -3.42 2.40 15.77
N CYS A 72 -3.89 2.44 14.53
CA CYS A 72 -5.31 2.29 14.20
C CYS A 72 -5.63 0.89 13.69
N TYR A 73 -6.90 0.59 13.65
CA TYR A 73 -7.42 -0.66 13.12
C TYR A 73 -8.58 -0.42 12.15
N PHE A 74 -8.47 -0.96 10.94
CA PHE A 74 -9.55 -0.99 9.96
C PHE A 74 -10.16 -2.38 9.95
N ASP A 75 -11.39 -2.50 10.39
CA ASP A 75 -12.18 -3.73 10.34
C ASP A 75 -12.56 -4.07 8.88
N VAL A 76 -13.02 -5.29 8.62
CA VAL A 76 -13.48 -5.73 7.29
C VAL A 76 -14.51 -4.75 6.69
N GLY A 77 -15.35 -4.12 7.52
CA GLY A 77 -16.30 -3.09 7.10
C GLY A 77 -15.64 -1.77 6.68
N GLY A 78 -14.44 -1.47 7.15
CA GLY A 78 -13.69 -0.25 6.80
C GLY A 78 -13.11 -0.23 5.38
N ARG A 79 -13.71 -0.96 4.47
CA ARG A 79 -13.26 -1.18 3.10
C ARG A 79 -13.37 0.03 2.20
N SER A 80 -12.62 -0.01 1.10
CA SER A 80 -12.58 1.06 0.09
C SER A 80 -12.21 2.42 0.71
N ALA A 81 -11.33 2.40 1.69
CA ALA A 81 -10.83 3.57 2.38
C ALA A 81 -9.66 4.21 1.64
N LEU A 82 -9.37 5.46 2.02
CA LEU A 82 -8.19 6.16 1.53
C LEU A 82 -8.21 6.36 0.00
N TRP A 83 -9.38 6.67 -0.56
CA TRP A 83 -9.54 6.89 -1.98
C TRP A 83 -9.48 8.39 -2.32
N TYR A 84 -8.79 8.73 -3.42
CA TYR A 84 -8.64 10.10 -3.94
C TYR A 84 -8.06 11.09 -2.93
N SER A 85 -7.18 10.60 -2.07
CA SER A 85 -6.58 11.34 -0.96
C SER A 85 -5.08 11.54 -1.18
N ASP A 86 -4.45 12.42 -0.42
CA ASP A 86 -3.02 12.69 -0.55
C ASP A 86 -2.34 13.06 0.76
N HIS A 87 -0.97 13.02 0.75
CA HIS A 87 -0.13 13.37 1.88
C HIS A 87 -0.46 12.58 3.15
N LEU A 88 -0.52 11.25 3.01
CA LEU A 88 -0.73 10.33 4.12
C LEU A 88 0.57 9.98 4.83
N GLN A 89 0.57 10.00 6.14
CA GLN A 89 1.52 9.30 7.01
C GLN A 89 0.78 8.24 7.83
N MET A 90 1.14 6.96 7.68
CA MET A 90 0.51 5.87 8.43
C MET A 90 1.56 5.04 9.16
N ARG A 91 1.33 4.76 10.43
CA ARG A 91 2.25 4.01 11.29
C ARG A 91 1.50 2.96 12.14
N ASP A 92 2.15 1.82 12.36
CA ASP A 92 1.75 0.80 13.34
C ASP A 92 0.25 0.42 13.25
N THR A 93 -0.25 0.24 12.04
CA THR A 93 -1.70 0.08 11.75
C THR A 93 -1.99 -1.29 11.16
N VAL A 94 -3.11 -1.88 11.56
CA VAL A 94 -3.62 -3.16 11.02
C VAL A 94 -4.89 -2.92 10.22
N ILE A 95 -4.95 -3.57 9.05
CA ILE A 95 -6.05 -3.41 8.09
C ILE A 95 -6.56 -4.79 7.68
N ASP A 96 -7.81 -5.09 8.03
CA ASP A 96 -8.51 -6.32 7.61
C ASP A 96 -9.42 -6.08 6.39
N ALA A 97 -9.48 -4.85 5.91
CA ALA A 97 -10.37 -4.43 4.84
C ALA A 97 -9.68 -4.43 3.46
N PRO A 98 -10.35 -4.90 2.41
CA PRO A 98 -9.86 -4.83 1.03
C PRO A 98 -10.03 -3.46 0.39
N LYS A 99 -9.40 -3.27 -0.77
CA LYS A 99 -9.55 -2.11 -1.68
C LYS A 99 -9.15 -0.79 -1.04
N MET A 100 -8.05 -0.83 -0.30
CA MET A 100 -7.45 0.34 0.33
C MET A 100 -6.52 1.08 -0.64
N PHE A 101 -6.38 2.40 -0.47
CA PHE A 101 -5.46 3.24 -1.24
C PHE A 101 -5.71 3.20 -2.75
N ARG A 102 -6.67 3.96 -3.23
CA ARG A 102 -6.93 4.08 -4.66
C ARG A 102 -6.76 5.51 -5.14
N GLU A 103 -6.00 5.66 -6.25
CA GLU A 103 -5.75 6.97 -6.88
C GLU A 103 -5.26 8.03 -5.89
N MET A 104 -4.32 7.64 -5.04
CA MET A 104 -3.69 8.49 -4.04
C MET A 104 -2.30 8.94 -4.48
N SER A 105 -1.83 10.01 -3.85
CA SER A 105 -0.45 10.46 -3.99
C SER A 105 0.20 10.79 -2.64
N GLU A 106 1.55 10.79 -2.61
CA GLU A 106 2.33 11.13 -1.42
C GLU A 106 1.94 10.27 -0.20
N ILE A 107 2.21 8.96 -0.31
CA ILE A 107 1.90 7.96 0.71
C ILE A 107 3.19 7.57 1.44
N ASP A 108 3.24 7.72 2.74
CA ASP A 108 4.35 7.29 3.60
C ASP A 108 3.82 6.36 4.69
N ILE A 109 4.20 5.08 4.65
CA ILE A 109 3.73 4.07 5.60
C ILE A 109 4.88 3.30 6.25
N GLU A 110 4.73 2.97 7.52
CA GLU A 110 5.68 2.16 8.26
C GLU A 110 4.97 1.22 9.23
N ASN A 111 5.43 -0.04 9.30
CA ASN A 111 4.90 -1.09 10.17
C ASN A 111 3.39 -1.32 9.99
N VAL A 112 2.96 -1.56 8.75
CA VAL A 112 1.55 -1.80 8.43
C VAL A 112 1.34 -3.26 8.03
N THR A 113 0.25 -3.86 8.51
CA THR A 113 -0.18 -5.20 8.12
C THR A 113 -1.56 -5.12 7.48
N MET A 114 -1.71 -5.72 6.29
CA MET A 114 -2.99 -5.85 5.57
C MET A 114 -3.33 -7.34 5.44
N ASN A 115 -4.41 -7.77 6.07
CA ASN A 115 -4.84 -9.18 6.10
C ASN A 115 -5.75 -9.56 4.92
N ASP A 116 -6.24 -8.58 4.16
CA ASP A 116 -6.89 -8.76 2.86
C ASP A 116 -6.36 -7.71 1.87
N ALA A 117 -5.29 -8.07 1.18
CA ALA A 117 -4.60 -7.15 0.26
C ALA A 117 -5.21 -7.10 -1.14
N ASP A 118 -6.53 -7.29 -1.27
CA ASP A 118 -7.22 -7.23 -2.56
C ASP A 118 -7.29 -5.79 -3.11
N GLU A 119 -6.75 -5.59 -4.30
CA GLU A 119 -6.70 -4.29 -5.02
C GLU A 119 -6.17 -3.11 -4.17
N VAL A 120 -5.17 -3.34 -3.31
CA VAL A 120 -4.57 -2.25 -2.52
C VAL A 120 -3.52 -1.48 -3.33
N PHE A 121 -3.37 -0.18 -3.06
CA PHE A 121 -2.48 0.73 -3.80
C PHE A 121 -2.75 0.79 -5.31
N TRP A 122 -4.00 0.86 -5.69
CA TRP A 122 -4.40 0.89 -7.11
C TRP A 122 -4.25 2.28 -7.71
N ARG A 123 -3.43 2.43 -8.77
CA ARG A 123 -3.15 3.72 -9.43
C ARG A 123 -2.64 4.81 -8.50
N CYS A 124 -1.82 4.45 -7.54
CA CYS A 124 -1.21 5.40 -6.62
C CYS A 124 0.14 5.90 -7.13
N ASN A 125 0.59 7.02 -6.60
CA ASN A 125 1.83 7.67 -7.01
C ASN A 125 2.61 8.23 -5.80
N GLY A 126 3.94 8.14 -5.82
CA GLY A 126 4.75 8.68 -4.74
C GLY A 126 4.58 7.90 -3.44
N ILE A 127 4.89 6.60 -3.48
CA ILE A 127 4.70 5.69 -2.35
C ILE A 127 6.04 5.39 -1.69
N ARG A 128 6.15 5.63 -0.40
CA ARG A 128 7.26 5.22 0.44
C ARG A 128 6.79 4.24 1.52
N ILE A 129 7.44 3.10 1.58
CA ILE A 129 7.05 2.00 2.47
C ILE A 129 8.25 1.51 3.26
N LYS A 130 8.03 1.29 4.56
CA LYS A 130 8.95 0.57 5.43
C LYS A 130 8.18 -0.48 6.25
N ASN A 131 8.61 -1.74 6.18
CA ASN A 131 7.99 -2.87 6.87
C ASN A 131 6.49 -3.03 6.60
N LEU A 132 6.14 -3.52 5.42
CA LEU A 132 4.75 -3.83 5.03
C LEU A 132 4.54 -5.35 4.98
N LYS A 133 3.40 -5.81 5.50
CA LYS A 133 2.90 -7.17 5.29
C LYS A 133 1.60 -7.15 4.52
N LEU A 134 1.56 -7.93 3.44
CA LEU A 134 0.38 -8.10 2.59
C LEU A 134 -0.01 -9.58 2.57
N HIS A 135 -1.21 -9.89 3.06
CA HIS A 135 -1.75 -11.24 3.08
C HIS A 135 -2.98 -11.37 2.19
N GLY A 136 -3.00 -12.45 1.41
CA GLY A 136 -4.11 -12.78 0.52
C GLY A 136 -4.33 -11.76 -0.60
N GLY A 137 -5.52 -11.74 -1.18
CA GLY A 137 -5.95 -10.81 -2.22
C GLY A 137 -5.19 -10.90 -3.54
N THR A 138 -5.55 -10.00 -4.44
CA THR A 138 -5.01 -9.91 -5.79
C THR A 138 -4.70 -8.47 -6.17
N TYR A 139 -3.74 -8.31 -7.10
CA TYR A 139 -3.38 -7.04 -7.73
C TYR A 139 -2.90 -5.89 -6.82
N PRO A 140 -2.13 -6.12 -5.73
CA PRO A 140 -1.51 -5.00 -5.01
C PRO A 140 -0.60 -4.18 -5.92
N PHE A 141 -0.65 -2.85 -5.77
CA PHE A 141 0.13 -1.85 -6.51
C PHE A 141 -0.18 -1.72 -8.00
N MET A 142 -1.24 -2.33 -8.50
CA MET A 142 -1.53 -2.33 -9.93
C MET A 142 -1.65 -0.91 -10.50
N PHE A 143 -0.93 -0.64 -11.61
CA PHE A 143 -0.83 0.66 -12.30
C PHE A 143 -0.23 1.81 -11.47
N SER A 144 0.46 1.51 -10.38
CA SER A 144 1.08 2.53 -9.53
C SER A 144 2.51 2.85 -9.97
N ARG A 145 3.05 3.96 -9.46
CA ARG A 145 4.37 4.43 -9.88
C ARG A 145 5.09 5.22 -8.79
N ASP A 146 6.40 5.40 -9.01
CA ASP A 146 7.28 6.17 -8.13
C ASP A 146 7.22 5.60 -6.71
N ILE A 147 7.63 4.32 -6.59
CA ILE A 147 7.47 3.50 -5.38
C ILE A 147 8.84 3.16 -4.80
N TYR A 148 9.03 3.41 -3.51
CA TYR A 148 10.16 2.93 -2.72
C TYR A 148 9.69 2.03 -1.60
N VAL A 149 10.28 0.83 -1.48
CA VAL A 149 9.93 -0.16 -0.46
C VAL A 149 11.17 -0.69 0.23
N ASP A 150 11.21 -0.65 1.55
CA ASP A 150 12.21 -1.32 2.37
C ASP A 150 11.52 -2.23 3.40
N GLY A 151 11.62 -3.54 3.19
CA GLY A 151 10.92 -4.55 3.97
C GLY A 151 9.48 -4.79 3.50
N LEU A 152 9.31 -5.85 2.70
CA LEU A 152 7.99 -6.33 2.26
C LEU A 152 7.88 -7.83 2.47
N GLU A 153 6.82 -8.27 3.13
CA GLU A 153 6.39 -9.65 3.14
C GLU A 153 5.03 -9.77 2.44
N SER A 154 4.92 -10.61 1.41
CA SER A 154 3.68 -10.75 0.64
C SER A 154 3.42 -12.16 0.17
N ASP A 155 2.18 -12.64 0.37
CA ASP A 155 1.63 -13.84 -0.24
C ASP A 155 0.46 -13.56 -1.21
N SER A 156 0.28 -12.29 -1.57
CA SER A 156 -0.74 -11.85 -2.52
C SER A 156 -0.39 -12.26 -3.95
N LYS A 157 -1.38 -12.38 -4.84
CA LYS A 157 -1.18 -12.69 -6.27
C LYS A 157 -1.12 -11.42 -7.10
N TYR A 158 -0.39 -11.49 -8.23
CA TYR A 158 -0.33 -10.42 -9.23
C TYR A 158 0.24 -9.09 -8.69
N VAL A 159 1.21 -9.19 -7.77
CA VAL A 159 1.82 -8.04 -7.11
C VAL A 159 2.66 -7.23 -8.09
N PHE A 160 2.57 -5.91 -8.04
CA PHE A 160 3.34 -4.97 -8.87
C PHE A 160 3.15 -5.16 -10.39
N GLN A 161 1.96 -5.47 -10.86
CA GLN A 161 1.71 -5.48 -12.30
C GLN A 161 1.55 -4.06 -12.85
N TYR A 162 2.11 -3.80 -14.05
CA TYR A 162 2.03 -2.51 -14.75
C TYR A 162 2.56 -1.31 -13.95
N VAL A 163 3.49 -1.54 -13.01
CA VAL A 163 4.11 -0.46 -12.25
C VAL A 163 5.28 0.17 -12.96
N LYS A 164 5.62 1.42 -12.60
CA LYS A 164 6.77 2.15 -13.15
C LYS A 164 7.58 2.83 -12.06
N ASN A 165 8.91 2.90 -12.27
CA ASN A 165 9.85 3.59 -11.39
C ASN A 165 9.77 3.05 -9.96
N VAL A 166 10.21 1.81 -9.75
CA VAL A 166 10.09 1.13 -8.46
C VAL A 166 11.46 0.70 -7.96
N GLU A 167 11.71 0.94 -6.69
CA GLU A 167 12.88 0.42 -5.97
C GLU A 167 12.42 -0.37 -4.75
N ILE A 168 12.88 -1.62 -4.63
CA ILE A 168 12.49 -2.55 -3.56
C ILE A 168 13.73 -3.11 -2.89
N HIS A 169 13.76 -3.08 -1.57
CA HIS A 169 14.78 -3.69 -0.73
C HIS A 169 14.17 -4.66 0.26
N ASN A 170 14.92 -5.73 0.58
CA ASN A 170 14.60 -6.65 1.68
C ASN A 170 13.16 -7.23 1.58
N ALA A 171 12.76 -7.67 0.40
CA ALA A 171 11.42 -8.25 0.20
C ALA A 171 11.45 -9.78 0.23
N ARG A 172 10.37 -10.35 0.77
CA ARG A 172 10.01 -11.75 0.63
C ARG A 172 8.63 -11.84 0.00
N ILE A 173 8.59 -12.28 -1.25
CA ILE A 173 7.36 -12.32 -2.05
C ILE A 173 7.10 -13.76 -2.50
N THR A 174 5.96 -14.33 -2.10
CA THR A 174 5.44 -15.59 -2.62
C THR A 174 4.16 -15.30 -3.38
N THR A 175 4.17 -15.54 -4.70
CA THR A 175 3.15 -14.98 -5.58
C THR A 175 2.95 -15.79 -6.84
N LYS A 176 2.04 -15.31 -7.69
CA LYS A 176 1.91 -15.68 -9.10
C LYS A 176 1.92 -14.40 -9.93
N ASP A 177 2.57 -14.43 -11.10
CA ASP A 177 2.60 -13.33 -12.09
C ASP A 177 3.02 -11.95 -11.50
N ALA A 178 3.97 -11.92 -10.58
CA ALA A 178 4.50 -10.65 -10.09
C ALA A 178 5.34 -9.94 -11.15
N PHE A 179 5.37 -8.62 -11.07
CA PHE A 179 6.18 -7.75 -11.94
C PHE A 179 5.90 -7.94 -13.44
N TRP A 180 4.67 -8.23 -13.81
CA TRP A 180 4.25 -8.33 -15.20
C TRP A 180 4.14 -6.95 -15.85
N GLU A 181 4.73 -6.79 -17.03
CA GLU A 181 4.75 -5.53 -17.80
C GLU A 181 5.21 -4.30 -17.00
N VAL A 182 6.23 -4.48 -16.15
CA VAL A 182 6.81 -3.37 -15.38
C VAL A 182 7.85 -2.61 -16.19
N GLU A 183 8.09 -1.37 -15.79
CA GLU A 183 9.09 -0.50 -16.41
C GLU A 183 9.93 0.21 -15.35
N ASN A 184 11.28 0.18 -15.50
CA ASN A 184 12.24 0.81 -14.59
C ASN A 184 12.08 0.31 -13.15
N VAL A 185 12.28 -0.98 -12.91
CA VAL A 185 12.18 -1.60 -11.58
C VAL A 185 13.54 -2.12 -11.15
N THR A 186 13.96 -1.81 -9.93
CA THR A 186 15.14 -2.39 -9.32
C THR A 186 14.77 -3.07 -8.00
N ILE A 187 15.23 -4.31 -7.82
CA ILE A 187 14.98 -5.11 -6.61
C ILE A 187 16.33 -5.54 -6.04
N TYR A 188 16.53 -5.29 -4.74
CA TYR A 188 17.73 -5.64 -4.00
C TYR A 188 17.44 -6.63 -2.87
N ASP A 189 18.41 -7.51 -2.58
CA ASP A 189 18.48 -8.32 -1.36
C ASP A 189 17.16 -9.03 -1.03
N SER A 190 16.52 -9.68 -2.04
CA SER A 190 15.14 -10.16 -1.93
C SER A 190 14.97 -11.62 -2.32
N GLU A 191 13.96 -12.26 -1.73
CA GLU A 191 13.49 -13.59 -2.06
C GLU A 191 12.17 -13.52 -2.83
N LEU A 192 12.18 -14.01 -4.07
CA LEU A 192 11.05 -13.94 -4.99
C LEU A 192 10.65 -15.36 -5.40
N ASN A 193 9.50 -15.83 -4.93
CA ASN A 193 8.99 -17.16 -5.21
C ASN A 193 7.67 -17.11 -5.97
N GLY A 194 7.59 -17.77 -7.12
CA GLY A 194 6.34 -17.86 -7.86
C GLY A 194 6.47 -18.15 -9.34
N GLU A 195 5.33 -18.30 -9.99
CA GLU A 195 5.23 -18.56 -11.42
C GLU A 195 5.31 -17.25 -12.20
N TYR A 196 5.93 -17.28 -13.39
CA TYR A 196 5.89 -16.24 -14.42
C TYR A 196 6.34 -14.83 -13.97
N LEU A 197 7.29 -14.78 -13.05
CA LEU A 197 7.82 -13.54 -12.50
C LEU A 197 8.51 -12.69 -13.58
N GLY A 198 8.21 -11.40 -13.64
CA GLY A 198 8.87 -10.43 -14.49
C GLY A 198 8.58 -10.55 -15.98
N TRP A 199 7.50 -11.20 -16.40
CA TRP A 199 7.12 -11.34 -17.79
C TRP A 199 6.85 -10.01 -18.47
N HIS A 200 7.33 -9.85 -19.70
CA HIS A 200 7.21 -8.62 -20.51
C HIS A 200 7.75 -7.36 -19.82
N SER A 201 8.60 -7.50 -18.79
CA SER A 201 9.21 -6.36 -18.11
C SER A 201 10.21 -5.63 -19.01
N ARG A 202 10.40 -4.34 -18.75
CA ARG A 202 11.40 -3.52 -19.41
C ARG A 202 12.26 -2.80 -18.37
N ASN A 203 13.59 -2.86 -18.55
CA ASN A 203 14.55 -2.30 -17.61
C ASN A 203 14.31 -2.79 -16.17
N LEU A 204 14.24 -4.13 -16.02
CA LEU A 204 14.17 -4.79 -14.73
C LEU A 204 15.58 -5.14 -14.26
N ARG A 205 15.94 -4.70 -13.06
CA ARG A 205 17.23 -4.97 -12.44
C ARG A 205 17.05 -5.76 -11.16
N LEU A 206 17.72 -6.90 -11.04
CA LEU A 206 17.73 -7.77 -9.87
C LEU A 206 19.14 -7.87 -9.31
N VAL A 207 19.34 -7.46 -8.08
CA VAL A 207 20.65 -7.42 -7.42
C VAL A 207 20.60 -8.22 -6.12
N ASN A 208 21.44 -9.24 -6.00
CA ASN A 208 21.51 -10.12 -4.85
C ASN A 208 20.13 -10.74 -4.50
N CYS A 209 19.43 -11.25 -5.52
CA CYS A 209 18.10 -11.84 -5.34
C CYS A 209 18.10 -13.35 -5.49
N HIS A 210 17.20 -14.01 -4.76
CA HIS A 210 16.90 -15.42 -4.91
C HIS A 210 15.54 -15.56 -5.60
N ILE A 211 15.52 -16.24 -6.75
CA ILE A 211 14.29 -16.55 -7.49
C ILE A 211 14.03 -18.05 -7.44
N THR A 212 12.80 -18.41 -7.06
CA THR A 212 12.29 -19.77 -7.16
C THR A 212 10.94 -19.78 -7.87
N GLY A 213 10.66 -20.82 -8.66
CA GLY A 213 9.38 -20.95 -9.34
C GLY A 213 9.50 -21.33 -10.80
N GLU A 214 8.45 -21.12 -11.59
CA GLU A 214 8.36 -21.54 -12.97
C GLU A 214 8.50 -20.38 -13.95
N GLN A 215 9.28 -20.59 -15.01
CA GLN A 215 9.43 -19.69 -16.16
C GLN A 215 9.59 -18.20 -15.79
N PRO A 216 10.54 -17.83 -14.93
CA PRO A 216 10.77 -16.43 -14.64
C PRO A 216 11.39 -15.69 -15.82
N LEU A 217 11.12 -14.37 -15.93
CA LEU A 217 11.79 -13.40 -16.78
C LEU A 217 11.57 -13.61 -18.30
N CYS A 218 10.54 -14.37 -18.70
CA CYS A 218 10.23 -14.55 -20.11
C CYS A 218 9.80 -13.23 -20.76
N TYR A 219 10.27 -12.99 -21.98
CA TYR A 219 9.98 -11.78 -22.76
C TYR A 219 10.42 -10.46 -22.11
N ALA A 220 11.32 -10.53 -21.14
CA ALA A 220 11.89 -9.33 -20.53
C ALA A 220 12.89 -8.66 -21.47
N HIS A 221 12.90 -7.32 -21.48
CA HIS A 221 13.84 -6.50 -22.25
C HIS A 221 14.69 -5.64 -21.32
N ASP A 222 15.97 -5.41 -21.71
CA ASP A 222 16.90 -4.61 -20.94
C ASP A 222 17.08 -5.12 -19.50
N LEU A 223 17.23 -6.43 -19.35
CA LEU A 223 17.34 -7.12 -18.06
C LEU A 223 18.77 -7.01 -17.50
N ILE A 224 18.91 -6.63 -16.25
CA ILE A 224 20.19 -6.56 -15.53
C ILE A 224 20.16 -7.48 -14.32
N LEU A 225 21.03 -8.49 -14.32
CA LEU A 225 21.08 -9.50 -13.26
C LEU A 225 22.47 -9.46 -12.59
N VAL A 226 22.52 -9.18 -11.29
CA VAL A 226 23.75 -9.12 -10.50
C VAL A 226 23.62 -10.01 -9.28
N LYS A 227 24.49 -11.00 -9.11
CA LYS A 227 24.45 -11.98 -8.02
C LYS A 227 23.05 -12.59 -7.86
N LEU A 228 22.53 -13.16 -8.94
CA LEU A 228 21.22 -13.79 -8.96
C LEU A 228 21.36 -15.30 -8.69
N TYR A 229 20.54 -15.83 -7.80
CA TYR A 229 20.38 -17.25 -7.57
C TYR A 229 19.00 -17.70 -8.06
N VAL A 230 18.99 -18.57 -9.09
CA VAL A 230 17.73 -19.03 -9.70
C VAL A 230 17.60 -20.54 -9.47
N ARG A 231 16.49 -20.95 -8.87
CA ARG A 231 16.10 -22.35 -8.76
C ARG A 231 14.71 -22.53 -9.39
N THR A 232 14.68 -23.09 -10.58
CA THR A 232 13.43 -23.31 -11.33
C THR A 232 13.21 -24.81 -11.55
N GLY A 233 11.95 -25.24 -11.61
CA GLY A 233 11.56 -26.59 -11.99
C GLY A 233 11.64 -26.84 -13.52
N LEU A 234 11.57 -25.77 -14.32
CA LEU A 234 11.70 -25.75 -15.77
C LEU A 234 12.80 -24.75 -16.18
N ARG A 235 13.32 -24.88 -17.41
CA ARG A 235 14.38 -23.96 -17.88
C ARG A 235 13.90 -22.52 -17.84
N PRO A 236 14.68 -21.59 -17.27
CA PRO A 236 14.34 -20.18 -17.36
C PRO A 236 14.32 -19.74 -18.83
N CYS A 237 13.43 -18.83 -19.16
CA CYS A 237 13.41 -18.15 -20.45
C CYS A 237 14.44 -17.00 -20.44
N LEU A 238 15.72 -17.33 -20.41
CA LEU A 238 16.81 -16.35 -20.48
C LEU A 238 17.34 -16.26 -21.91
#